data_4668616ebc6f649b28513980d632cfae
#
_entry.id   4668616ebc6f649b28513980d632cfae
#
_cell.length_a   1.000
_cell.length_b   1.000
_cell.length_c   1.000
_cell.angle_alpha   90.00
_cell.angle_beta   90.00
_cell.angle_gamma   90.00
#
_symmetry.space_group_name_H-M   'P 1'
#
loop_
_entity.id
_entity.type
_entity.pdbx_description
1 polymer ?
#
loop_
_entity_poly.entity_id
_entity_poly.type
_entity_poly.pdbx_seq_one_letter_code
_entity_poly.pdbx_strand_id
1 'polypeptide(L)'
;KDGWQKEPYYIRRLLTETTVRAADKRAVFVGIAAYEEAGGCVLRDLFQQDDGGWLQDPVLLDRLVGEKLKAEGEAIAAEGWKWIEVAITFPYGHDHGLRQIVGTTVDLSEEERATREALRDEYDRLEVEYGEADELPDEIDACLGEIELALETFERRPMTFEPDQISMAGVFISIDADGALLIERGYVRAEDE
;
A
#
# COMPACT_ATOMS: atom_id res chain seq x y z
N LYS A 1 -47.96 -10.67 6.67
CA LYS A 1 -47.04 -10.78 5.52
C LYS A 1 -45.76 -9.95 5.70
N ASP A 2 -45.56 -9.25 6.83
CA ASP A 2 -44.45 -8.31 7.04
C ASP A 2 -43.30 -8.81 7.94
N GLY A 3 -43.27 -10.13 8.21
CA GLY A 3 -42.27 -10.71 9.12
C GLY A 3 -40.86 -10.83 8.57
N TRP A 4 -40.68 -10.95 7.26
CA TRP A 4 -39.40 -11.21 6.60
C TRP A 4 -38.51 -9.97 6.49
N GLN A 5 -39.08 -8.77 6.56
CA GLN A 5 -38.34 -7.52 6.44
C GLN A 5 -37.65 -7.03 7.74
N LYS A 6 -37.88 -7.77 8.84
CA LYS A 6 -37.35 -7.40 10.17
C LYS A 6 -36.24 -8.32 10.67
N GLU A 7 -35.78 -9.28 9.86
CA GLU A 7 -34.65 -10.09 10.25
C GLU A 7 -33.35 -9.27 10.28
N PRO A 8 -32.52 -9.42 11.31
CA PRO A 8 -31.27 -8.66 11.47
C PRO A 8 -30.37 -8.70 10.23
N TYR A 9 -30.36 -9.84 9.53
CA TYR A 9 -29.60 -10.03 8.29
C TYR A 9 -30.09 -9.13 7.14
N TYR A 10 -31.42 -9.01 6.96
CA TYR A 10 -31.99 -8.19 5.88
C TYR A 10 -31.77 -6.69 6.14
N ILE A 11 -31.93 -6.27 7.39
CA ILE A 11 -31.67 -4.87 7.79
C ILE A 11 -30.18 -4.53 7.58
N ARG A 12 -29.29 -5.40 8.00
CA ARG A 12 -27.84 -5.23 7.80
C ARG A 12 -27.53 -5.10 6.30
N ARG A 13 -28.04 -6.02 5.47
CA ARG A 13 -27.83 -5.99 4.03
C ARG A 13 -28.28 -4.66 3.41
N LEU A 14 -29.46 -4.17 3.77
CA LEU A 14 -29.95 -2.88 3.28
C LEU A 14 -29.05 -1.69 3.71
N LEU A 15 -28.55 -1.73 4.94
CA LEU A 15 -27.67 -0.67 5.48
C LEU A 15 -26.29 -0.70 4.85
N THR A 16 -25.81 -1.86 4.36
CA THR A 16 -24.47 -2.02 3.81
C THR A 16 -24.42 -2.12 2.28
N GLU A 17 -25.59 -2.14 1.60
CA GLU A 17 -25.69 -2.36 0.15
C GLU A 17 -25.02 -1.24 -0.68
N THR A 18 -24.91 -0.02 -0.11
CA THR A 18 -24.28 1.13 -0.75
C THR A 18 -23.03 1.62 -0.01
N THR A 19 -22.48 0.81 0.90
CA THR A 19 -21.34 1.19 1.73
C THR A 19 -20.07 0.50 1.29
N VAL A 20 -18.92 1.04 1.68
CA VAL A 20 -17.60 0.47 1.43
C VAL A 20 -17.04 -0.09 2.73
N ARG A 21 -16.46 -1.29 2.71
CA ARG A 21 -15.82 -1.87 3.90
C ARG A 21 -14.58 -1.09 4.28
N ALA A 22 -14.28 -1.02 5.57
CA ALA A 22 -13.05 -0.42 6.07
C ALA A 22 -11.78 -1.12 5.55
N ALA A 23 -11.88 -2.43 5.23
CA ALA A 23 -10.82 -3.22 4.60
C ALA A 23 -10.69 -3.01 3.07
N ASP A 24 -11.56 -2.22 2.42
CA ASP A 24 -11.39 -1.85 1.01
C ASP A 24 -10.11 -1.04 0.85
N LYS A 25 -9.32 -1.35 -0.18
CA LYS A 25 -8.03 -0.68 -0.44
C LYS A 25 -8.11 0.86 -0.47
N ARG A 26 -9.22 1.44 -0.92
CA ARG A 26 -9.45 2.88 -0.92
C ARG A 26 -9.61 3.43 0.49
N ALA A 27 -10.33 2.70 1.36
CA ALA A 27 -10.53 3.08 2.75
C ALA A 27 -9.23 2.96 3.56
N VAL A 28 -8.45 1.91 3.30
CA VAL A 28 -7.10 1.73 3.89
C VAL A 28 -6.18 2.87 3.44
N PHE A 29 -6.14 3.17 2.14
CA PHE A 29 -5.30 4.23 1.58
C PHE A 29 -5.60 5.61 2.18
N VAL A 30 -6.88 5.99 2.29
CA VAL A 30 -7.28 7.28 2.88
C VAL A 30 -7.06 7.28 4.38
N GLY A 31 -7.41 6.19 5.05
CA GLY A 31 -7.49 6.07 6.50
C GLY A 31 -8.85 6.52 7.06
N ILE A 32 -9.36 5.75 8.02
CA ILE A 32 -10.68 6.00 8.63
C ILE A 32 -10.75 7.39 9.28
N ALA A 33 -9.70 7.81 9.97
CA ALA A 33 -9.67 9.12 10.64
C ALA A 33 -9.82 10.27 9.64
N ALA A 34 -9.09 10.25 8.51
CA ALA A 34 -9.19 11.28 7.48
C ALA A 34 -10.58 11.31 6.81
N TYR A 35 -11.19 10.13 6.64
CA TYR A 35 -12.56 10.03 6.12
C TYR A 35 -13.58 10.65 7.09
N GLU A 36 -13.48 10.37 8.40
CA GLU A 36 -14.36 10.93 9.43
C GLU A 36 -14.14 12.45 9.58
N GLU A 37 -12.89 12.94 9.54
CA GLU A 37 -12.56 14.38 9.55
C GLU A 37 -13.16 15.12 8.35
N ALA A 38 -13.25 14.47 7.20
CA ALA A 38 -13.90 15.01 6.00
C ALA A 38 -15.44 15.00 6.07
N GLY A 39 -16.02 14.53 7.18
CA GLY A 39 -17.47 14.48 7.42
C GLY A 39 -18.10 13.13 7.05
N GLY A 40 -17.30 12.12 6.75
CA GLY A 40 -17.79 10.76 6.51
C GLY A 40 -18.26 10.07 7.77
N CYS A 41 -19.28 9.22 7.62
CA CYS A 41 -19.80 8.39 8.72
C CYS A 41 -19.37 6.93 8.54
N VAL A 42 -18.91 6.29 9.61
CA VAL A 42 -18.59 4.87 9.65
C VAL A 42 -19.61 4.13 10.48
N LEU A 43 -20.31 3.18 9.87
CA LEU A 43 -21.21 2.28 10.56
C LEU A 43 -20.38 1.14 11.16
N ARG A 44 -20.48 0.95 12.48
CA ARG A 44 -19.80 -0.14 13.22
C ARG A 44 -20.81 -1.08 13.83
N ASP A 45 -20.56 -2.40 13.75
CA ASP A 45 -21.37 -3.38 14.44
C ASP A 45 -20.77 -3.62 15.83
N LEU A 46 -21.52 -3.23 16.85
CA LEU A 46 -21.10 -3.38 18.26
C LEU A 46 -21.10 -4.82 18.77
N PHE A 47 -21.67 -5.76 18.00
CA PHE A 47 -21.88 -7.14 18.42
C PHE A 47 -21.04 -8.16 17.66
N GLN A 48 -20.32 -7.74 16.63
CA GLN A 48 -19.41 -8.58 15.84
C GLN A 48 -18.10 -7.86 15.59
N GLN A 49 -17.04 -8.65 15.38
CA GLN A 49 -15.80 -8.12 14.81
C GLN A 49 -16.09 -7.77 13.35
N ASP A 50 -16.16 -6.49 13.03
CA ASP A 50 -16.54 -5.97 11.72
C ASP A 50 -15.35 -5.40 10.93
N ASP A 51 -14.13 -5.77 11.31
CA ASP A 51 -12.87 -5.35 10.65
C ASP A 51 -12.82 -3.83 10.36
N GLY A 52 -13.32 -3.01 11.29
CA GLY A 52 -13.30 -1.54 11.21
C GLY A 52 -14.58 -0.89 10.69
N GLY A 53 -15.59 -1.68 10.25
CA GLY A 53 -16.92 -1.18 9.89
C GLY A 53 -17.12 -0.86 8.40
N TRP A 54 -18.12 -0.03 8.11
CA TRP A 54 -18.56 0.34 6.75
C TRP A 54 -18.65 1.86 6.59
N LEU A 55 -17.98 2.38 5.59
CA LEU A 55 -18.03 3.79 5.18
C LEU A 55 -19.31 4.03 4.40
N GLN A 56 -20.13 4.99 4.83
CA GLN A 56 -21.46 5.22 4.29
C GLN A 56 -21.51 6.06 3.02
N ASP A 57 -20.46 6.85 2.75
CA ASP A 57 -20.37 7.72 1.58
C ASP A 57 -19.21 7.32 0.66
N PRO A 58 -19.46 6.44 -0.34
CA PRO A 58 -18.46 6.05 -1.33
C PRO A 58 -17.96 7.23 -2.19
N VAL A 59 -18.81 8.23 -2.44
CA VAL A 59 -18.46 9.38 -3.28
C VAL A 59 -17.44 10.26 -2.56
N LEU A 60 -17.65 10.48 -1.25
CA LEU A 60 -16.68 11.17 -0.39
C LEU A 60 -15.36 10.40 -0.37
N LEU A 61 -15.40 9.08 -0.21
CA LEU A 61 -14.20 8.25 -0.21
C LEU A 61 -13.43 8.37 -1.53
N ASP A 62 -14.10 8.21 -2.68
CA ASP A 62 -13.46 8.32 -3.98
C ASP A 62 -12.86 9.70 -4.23
N ARG A 63 -13.50 10.77 -3.74
CA ARG A 63 -12.96 12.13 -3.79
C ARG A 63 -11.66 12.23 -2.98
N LEU A 64 -11.65 11.73 -1.74
CA LEU A 64 -10.46 11.76 -0.88
C LEU A 64 -9.29 10.94 -1.45
N VAL A 65 -9.60 9.78 -2.02
CA VAL A 65 -8.61 8.98 -2.76
C VAL A 65 -8.01 9.79 -3.91
N GLY A 66 -8.86 10.44 -4.72
CA GLY A 66 -8.42 11.25 -5.85
C GLY A 66 -7.56 12.44 -5.42
N GLU A 67 -7.94 13.13 -4.35
CA GLU A 67 -7.18 14.26 -3.80
C GLU A 67 -5.79 13.80 -3.30
N LYS A 68 -5.73 12.68 -2.57
CA LYS A 68 -4.48 12.12 -2.05
C LYS A 68 -3.57 11.62 -3.17
N LEU A 69 -4.09 10.86 -4.12
CA LEU A 69 -3.34 10.41 -5.30
C LEU A 69 -2.82 11.57 -6.15
N LYS A 70 -3.62 12.63 -6.29
CA LYS A 70 -3.20 13.84 -7.01
C LYS A 70 -2.03 14.52 -6.30
N ALA A 71 -2.08 14.66 -4.99
CA ALA A 71 -0.98 15.24 -4.21
C ALA A 71 0.32 14.44 -4.35
N GLU A 72 0.22 13.10 -4.33
CA GLU A 72 1.37 12.22 -4.60
C GLU A 72 1.89 12.42 -6.04
N GLY A 73 0.99 12.53 -7.02
CA GLY A 73 1.34 12.83 -8.40
C GLY A 73 2.09 14.16 -8.55
N GLU A 74 1.67 15.20 -7.85
CA GLU A 74 2.34 16.52 -7.86
C GLU A 74 3.74 16.43 -7.21
N ALA A 75 3.90 15.64 -6.15
CA ALA A 75 5.20 15.40 -5.51
C ALA A 75 6.17 14.67 -6.46
N ILE A 76 5.69 13.64 -7.16
CA ILE A 76 6.48 12.88 -8.16
C ILE A 76 6.77 13.74 -9.39
N ALA A 77 5.86 14.65 -9.80
CA ALA A 77 6.10 15.57 -10.91
C ALA A 77 7.31 16.48 -10.66
N ALA A 78 7.58 16.83 -9.41
CA ALA A 78 8.74 17.62 -9.04
C ALA A 78 10.09 16.90 -9.29
N GLU A 79 10.08 15.57 -9.44
CA GLU A 79 11.26 14.78 -9.84
C GLU A 79 11.66 15.01 -11.31
N GLY A 80 10.76 15.58 -12.15
CA GLY A 80 11.04 15.95 -13.54
C GLY A 80 10.66 14.90 -14.57
N TRP A 81 9.85 13.91 -14.23
CA TRP A 81 9.33 12.89 -15.15
C TRP A 81 8.55 13.51 -16.30
N LYS A 82 8.72 12.96 -17.51
CA LYS A 82 8.07 13.47 -18.73
C LYS A 82 6.55 13.43 -18.68
N TRP A 83 6.01 12.36 -18.09
CA TRP A 83 4.58 12.20 -17.91
C TRP A 83 4.27 11.43 -16.61
N ILE A 84 3.09 11.66 -16.06
CA ILE A 84 2.58 10.96 -14.88
C ILE A 84 1.14 10.57 -15.15
N GLU A 85 0.82 9.32 -14.96
CA GLU A 85 -0.54 8.82 -14.98
C GLU A 85 -0.96 8.37 -13.58
N VAL A 86 -2.14 8.80 -13.16
CA VAL A 86 -2.68 8.55 -11.83
C VAL A 86 -4.03 7.86 -11.96
N ALA A 87 -4.19 6.71 -11.32
CA ALA A 87 -5.46 5.99 -11.26
C ALA A 87 -5.58 5.21 -9.95
N ILE A 88 -6.79 4.94 -9.50
CA ILE A 88 -7.02 4.04 -8.34
C ILE A 88 -6.52 2.62 -8.67
N THR A 89 -6.71 2.19 -9.90
CA THR A 89 -6.26 0.90 -10.42
C THR A 89 -6.07 1.02 -11.92
N PHE A 90 -4.94 0.57 -12.43
CA PHE A 90 -4.74 0.43 -13.87
C PHE A 90 -5.29 -0.91 -14.38
N PRO A 91 -5.79 -0.97 -15.62
CA PRO A 91 -6.18 -2.24 -16.21
C PRO A 91 -4.96 -3.14 -16.41
N TYR A 92 -5.17 -4.46 -16.40
CA TYR A 92 -4.10 -5.42 -16.66
C TYR A 92 -3.43 -5.13 -18.01
N GLY A 93 -2.10 -5.07 -17.99
CA GLY A 93 -1.30 -4.80 -19.19
C GLY A 93 -1.28 -3.32 -19.63
N HIS A 94 -1.58 -2.40 -18.73
CA HIS A 94 -1.49 -0.95 -18.99
C HIS A 94 -0.08 -0.49 -19.44
N ASP A 95 0.93 -1.28 -19.09
CA ASP A 95 2.35 -1.10 -19.43
C ASP A 95 2.75 -1.80 -20.75
N HIS A 96 1.81 -2.54 -21.38
CA HIS A 96 2.12 -3.27 -22.62
C HIS A 96 2.58 -2.34 -23.74
N GLY A 97 3.73 -2.64 -24.32
CA GLY A 97 4.32 -1.86 -25.41
C GLY A 97 5.15 -0.67 -24.96
N LEU A 98 5.25 -0.45 -23.64
CA LEU A 98 6.18 0.52 -23.10
C LEU A 98 7.54 -0.14 -22.84
N ARG A 99 8.61 0.60 -23.12
CA ARG A 99 9.95 0.18 -22.72
C ARG A 99 10.21 0.63 -21.28
N GLN A 100 10.66 -0.25 -20.43
CA GLN A 100 11.05 0.12 -19.07
C GLN A 100 12.56 0.37 -19.01
N ILE A 101 12.94 1.54 -18.48
CA ILE A 101 14.32 1.84 -18.11
C ILE A 101 14.59 1.36 -16.69
N VAL A 102 15.78 0.84 -16.48
CA VAL A 102 16.19 0.32 -15.17
C VAL A 102 16.96 1.41 -14.45
N GLY A 103 16.47 1.82 -13.29
CA GLY A 103 17.20 2.70 -12.39
C GLY A 103 18.38 1.99 -11.74
N THR A 104 19.29 2.77 -11.18
CA THR A 104 20.39 2.26 -10.35
C THR A 104 19.95 2.24 -8.90
N THR A 105 20.07 1.10 -8.25
CA THR A 105 19.78 0.97 -6.82
C THR A 105 20.83 1.75 -6.03
N VAL A 106 20.41 2.54 -5.06
CA VAL A 106 21.32 3.22 -4.16
C VAL A 106 22.02 2.21 -3.27
N ASP A 107 23.34 2.16 -3.32
CA ASP A 107 24.14 1.27 -2.46
C ASP A 107 23.93 1.56 -0.97
N LEU A 108 24.03 0.51 -0.16
CA LEU A 108 24.03 0.66 1.29
C LEU A 108 25.27 1.45 1.74
N SER A 109 25.06 2.43 2.61
CA SER A 109 26.16 3.05 3.35
C SER A 109 26.89 2.03 4.22
N GLU A 110 28.08 2.38 4.72
CA GLU A 110 28.82 1.50 5.63
C GLU A 110 28.04 1.24 6.94
N GLU A 111 27.34 2.24 7.45
CA GLU A 111 26.51 2.11 8.65
C GLU A 111 25.31 1.18 8.41
N GLU A 112 24.64 1.34 7.28
CA GLU A 112 23.51 0.47 6.90
C GLU A 112 23.96 -0.98 6.67
N ARG A 113 25.13 -1.19 6.07
CA ARG A 113 25.72 -2.54 5.90
C ARG A 113 25.99 -3.19 7.24
N ALA A 114 26.62 -2.45 8.17
CA ALA A 114 26.90 -2.94 9.51
C ALA A 114 25.62 -3.28 10.28
N THR A 115 24.60 -2.42 10.18
CA THR A 115 23.31 -2.66 10.82
C THR A 115 22.62 -3.90 10.25
N ARG A 116 22.60 -4.05 8.91
CA ARG A 116 22.02 -5.22 8.25
C ARG A 116 22.76 -6.51 8.63
N GLU A 117 24.09 -6.46 8.72
CA GLU A 117 24.91 -7.60 9.13
C GLU A 117 24.61 -7.99 10.58
N ALA A 118 24.54 -7.02 11.49
CA ALA A 118 24.19 -7.28 12.90
C ALA A 118 22.79 -7.89 13.06
N LEU A 119 21.81 -7.41 12.30
CA LEU A 119 20.45 -7.99 12.30
C LEU A 119 20.44 -9.42 11.77
N ARG A 120 21.22 -9.70 10.74
CA ARG A 120 21.34 -11.05 10.18
C ARG A 120 22.00 -12.01 11.15
N ASP A 121 23.09 -11.58 11.79
CA ASP A 121 23.79 -12.38 12.80
C ASP A 121 22.87 -12.68 14.00
N GLU A 122 22.04 -11.72 14.41
CA GLU A 122 21.06 -11.92 15.47
C GLU A 122 19.96 -12.90 15.06
N TYR A 123 19.44 -12.77 13.83
CA TYR A 123 18.46 -13.69 13.27
C TYR A 123 19.00 -15.14 13.24
N ASP A 124 20.17 -15.31 12.65
CA ASP A 124 20.84 -16.63 12.52
C ASP A 124 21.12 -17.24 13.92
N ARG A 125 21.49 -16.40 14.90
CA ARG A 125 21.70 -16.86 16.28
C ARG A 125 20.43 -17.38 16.91
N LEU A 126 19.32 -16.64 16.80
CA LEU A 126 18.02 -17.05 17.32
C LEU A 126 17.50 -18.31 16.61
N GLU A 127 17.65 -18.37 15.28
CA GLU A 127 17.26 -19.56 14.50
C GLU A 127 18.05 -20.82 14.94
N VAL A 128 19.34 -20.70 15.17
CA VAL A 128 20.16 -21.82 15.67
C VAL A 128 19.82 -22.22 17.11
N GLU A 129 19.55 -21.23 17.97
CA GLU A 129 19.24 -21.46 19.39
C GLU A 129 17.87 -22.12 19.60
N TYR A 130 16.88 -21.73 18.78
CA TYR A 130 15.48 -22.16 18.92
C TYR A 130 15.00 -23.09 17.81
N GLY A 131 15.79 -23.36 16.77
CA GLY A 131 15.41 -24.14 15.59
C GLY A 131 15.04 -25.61 15.87
N GLU A 132 15.43 -26.18 17.01
CA GLU A 132 15.05 -27.52 17.43
C GLU A 132 13.89 -27.53 18.46
N ALA A 133 13.32 -26.36 18.81
CA ALA A 133 12.22 -26.26 19.75
C ALA A 133 10.90 -26.68 19.10
N ASP A 134 10.10 -27.50 19.80
CA ASP A 134 8.77 -27.93 19.32
C ASP A 134 7.78 -26.74 19.22
N GLU A 135 7.97 -25.69 20.01
CA GLU A 135 7.19 -24.44 20.01
C GLU A 135 8.12 -23.26 20.29
N LEU A 136 8.05 -22.22 19.46
CA LEU A 136 8.79 -20.99 19.67
C LEU A 136 8.13 -20.18 20.80
N PRO A 137 8.88 -19.62 21.75
CA PRO A 137 8.32 -18.66 22.70
C PRO A 137 7.82 -17.41 21.96
N ASP A 138 6.64 -16.89 22.34
CA ASP A 138 6.00 -15.72 21.71
C ASP A 138 6.95 -14.51 21.61
N GLU A 139 7.83 -14.31 22.58
CA GLU A 139 8.81 -13.21 22.59
C GLU A 139 9.88 -13.38 21.50
N ILE A 140 10.28 -14.61 21.23
CA ILE A 140 11.29 -14.93 20.20
C ILE A 140 10.66 -14.83 18.81
N ASP A 141 9.43 -15.33 18.62
CA ASP A 141 8.67 -15.20 17.39
C ASP A 141 8.47 -13.72 17.02
N ALA A 142 8.07 -12.90 17.99
CA ALA A 142 7.95 -11.46 17.80
C ALA A 142 9.29 -10.80 17.42
N CYS A 143 10.39 -11.19 18.08
CA CYS A 143 11.72 -10.64 17.79
C CYS A 143 12.19 -11.01 16.39
N LEU A 144 12.00 -12.27 15.95
CA LEU A 144 12.32 -12.69 14.58
C LEU A 144 11.52 -11.91 13.55
N GLY A 145 10.21 -11.71 13.80
CA GLY A 145 9.35 -10.89 12.93
C GLY A 145 9.80 -9.43 12.84
N GLU A 146 10.24 -8.83 13.95
CA GLU A 146 10.79 -7.46 13.94
C GLU A 146 12.11 -7.39 13.15
N ILE A 147 12.99 -8.38 13.28
CA ILE A 147 14.23 -8.46 12.53
C ILE A 147 13.95 -8.63 11.03
N GLU A 148 13.02 -9.51 10.64
CA GLU A 148 12.62 -9.69 9.24
C GLU A 148 12.10 -8.40 8.63
N LEU A 149 11.20 -7.69 9.31
CA LEU A 149 10.69 -6.39 8.87
C LEU A 149 11.81 -5.35 8.71
N ALA A 150 12.76 -5.33 9.65
CA ALA A 150 13.91 -4.44 9.58
C ALA A 150 14.83 -4.80 8.40
N LEU A 151 15.08 -6.08 8.13
CA LEU A 151 15.87 -6.55 6.99
C LEU A 151 15.21 -6.22 5.65
N GLU A 152 13.87 -6.35 5.57
CA GLU A 152 13.10 -6.00 4.36
C GLU A 152 13.29 -4.53 3.96
N THR A 153 13.47 -3.62 4.92
CA THR A 153 13.74 -2.20 4.62
C THR A 153 15.04 -2.00 3.84
N PHE A 154 16.04 -2.86 4.04
CA PHE A 154 17.29 -2.81 3.29
C PHE A 154 17.19 -3.43 1.89
N GLU A 155 16.18 -4.27 1.63
CA GLU A 155 15.90 -4.84 0.31
C GLU A 155 15.10 -3.88 -0.57
N ARG A 156 14.19 -3.11 0.02
CA ARG A 156 13.39 -2.07 -0.65
C ARG A 156 14.18 -0.79 -0.85
N ARG A 157 15.28 -0.85 -1.60
CA ARG A 157 16.14 0.32 -1.85
C ARG A 157 15.50 1.28 -2.85
N PRO A 158 15.62 2.59 -2.61
CA PRO A 158 15.23 3.57 -3.60
C PRO A 158 16.09 3.41 -4.86
N MET A 159 15.45 3.48 -6.02
CA MET A 159 16.12 3.54 -7.30
C MET A 159 16.33 4.98 -7.71
N THR A 160 17.52 5.30 -8.19
CA THR A 160 17.84 6.56 -8.84
C THR A 160 17.87 6.39 -10.35
N PHE A 161 17.46 7.42 -11.05
CA PHE A 161 17.45 7.48 -12.51
C PHE A 161 18.28 8.66 -12.97
N GLU A 162 18.99 8.51 -14.08
CA GLU A 162 19.72 9.62 -14.67
C GLU A 162 18.75 10.70 -15.21
N PRO A 163 19.10 11.99 -15.15
CA PRO A 163 18.25 13.09 -15.60
C PRO A 163 17.74 12.92 -17.04
N ASP A 164 18.59 12.41 -17.93
CA ASP A 164 18.22 12.14 -19.33
C ASP A 164 17.16 11.04 -19.44
N GLN A 165 17.24 10.02 -18.56
CA GLN A 165 16.25 8.95 -18.47
C GLN A 165 14.90 9.48 -17.94
N ILE A 166 14.93 10.30 -16.89
CA ILE A 166 13.74 10.92 -16.29
C ILE A 166 13.00 11.78 -17.34
N SER A 167 13.75 12.52 -18.15
CA SER A 167 13.20 13.44 -19.17
C SER A 167 12.45 12.77 -20.30
N MET A 168 12.65 11.46 -20.52
CA MET A 168 11.97 10.68 -21.56
C MET A 168 10.97 9.66 -21.02
N ALA A 169 11.00 9.37 -19.73
CA ALA A 169 10.17 8.34 -19.12
C ALA A 169 9.09 8.93 -18.22
N GLY A 170 8.12 8.11 -17.90
CA GLY A 170 7.03 8.47 -17.00
C GLY A 170 6.80 7.49 -15.88
N VAL A 171 5.74 7.78 -15.14
CA VAL A 171 5.38 7.10 -13.89
C VAL A 171 3.90 6.78 -13.87
N PHE A 172 3.55 5.57 -13.44
CA PHE A 172 2.20 5.21 -13.05
C PHE A 172 2.08 5.27 -11.53
N ILE A 173 1.01 5.87 -11.04
CA ILE A 173 0.73 6.00 -9.61
C ILE A 173 -0.65 5.42 -9.34
N SER A 174 -0.74 4.42 -8.47
CA SER A 174 -1.98 3.75 -8.11
C SER A 174 -1.99 3.26 -6.66
N ILE A 175 -3.00 2.50 -6.31
CA ILE A 175 -3.12 1.84 -5.01
C ILE A 175 -3.07 0.34 -5.25
N ASP A 176 -2.20 -0.35 -4.53
CA ASP A 176 -2.09 -1.81 -4.56
C ASP A 176 -3.30 -2.52 -3.94
N ALA A 177 -3.23 -3.84 -3.81
CA ALA A 177 -4.31 -4.64 -3.24
C ALA A 177 -4.52 -4.39 -1.73
N ASP A 178 -3.45 -4.03 -1.03
CA ASP A 178 -3.44 -3.83 0.42
C ASP A 178 -3.73 -2.38 0.82
N GLY A 179 -3.94 -1.49 -0.16
CA GLY A 179 -4.22 -0.08 0.06
C GLY A 179 -2.97 0.79 0.26
N ALA A 180 -1.79 0.27 -0.08
CA ALA A 180 -0.57 1.07 -0.10
C ALA A 180 -0.40 1.81 -1.43
N LEU A 181 0.35 2.91 -1.39
CA LEU A 181 0.70 3.66 -2.60
C LEU A 181 1.66 2.85 -3.46
N LEU A 182 1.29 2.61 -4.71
CA LEU A 182 2.12 1.94 -5.72
C LEU A 182 2.62 2.96 -6.73
N ILE A 183 3.93 3.09 -6.85
CA ILE A 183 4.60 3.99 -7.79
C ILE A 183 5.51 3.18 -8.69
N GLU A 184 5.15 3.09 -9.96
CA GLU A 184 5.88 2.34 -11.00
C GLU A 184 6.58 3.34 -11.93
N ARG A 185 7.91 3.39 -11.86
CA ARG A 185 8.75 4.38 -12.55
C ARG A 185 9.45 3.80 -13.77
N GLY A 186 9.79 4.69 -14.70
CA GLY A 186 10.72 4.37 -15.78
C GLY A 186 10.09 3.82 -17.06
N TYR A 187 8.83 4.13 -17.33
CA TYR A 187 8.15 3.69 -18.54
C TYR A 187 8.29 4.72 -19.67
N VAL A 188 8.81 4.28 -20.82
CA VAL A 188 9.03 5.11 -22.00
C VAL A 188 8.00 4.75 -23.07
N ARG A 189 7.29 5.74 -23.59
CA ARG A 189 6.36 5.59 -24.71
C ARG A 189 7.13 5.56 -26.03
N ALA A 190 6.60 4.87 -27.03
CA ALA A 190 7.25 4.78 -28.33
C ALA A 190 7.48 6.15 -29.02
N GLU A 191 6.63 7.14 -28.72
CA GLU A 191 6.78 8.52 -29.21
C GLU A 191 7.85 9.33 -28.44
N ASP A 192 8.36 8.80 -27.34
CA ASP A 192 9.31 9.46 -26.45
C ASP A 192 10.74 8.88 -26.56
N GLU A 193 10.94 7.89 -27.44
CA GLU A 193 12.24 7.26 -27.74
C GLU A 193 13.17 8.15 -28.57
#